data_d2781f75e7336f660af38ff8c990d921
#
_entry.id   d2781f75e7336f660af38ff8c990d921
#
_cell.length_a   1.000
_cell.length_b   1.000
_cell.length_c   1.000
_cell.angle_alpha   90.00
_cell.angle_beta   90.00
_cell.angle_gamma   90.00
#
_symmetry.space_group_name_H-M   'P 1'
#
loop_
_entity.id
_entity.type
_entity.pdbx_description
1 polymer ?
#
loop_
_entity_poly.entity_id
_entity_poly.type
_entity_poly.pdbx_seq_one_letter_code
_entity_poly.pdbx_strand_id
1 'polypeptide(L)'
;MPKKVSKETQQLSLQISHTISCSLADSKPYCQKIFSSSIACQPSYIRKNGLLFTDDSLQWLKSLCDNSVDLIFADPPYNIKKADWDTFHSQEEYIQWSLKWISEAARILKPSGSLYICGFSENLADLKHPAMKYFSSCKWLIWHYRNKANLGNDWGRSHESILHFRKSKKFNLNIDEIRIPYSEHTLKYPAHPQAESSQYNNGKKSSSTWTPHPLGAKPKDVFEIPTTCNGMGEKTKHPTQKPEELLRKLILASSKIGDIIVDPFSGSGTTLVVAEQLQRLWIGCEKNEEYNSWAIKRIDTIIPRTIEQWITFDRENSKRRESIR
;
A
#
# COMPACT_ATOMS: atom_id res chain seq x y z
N MET A 1 26.83 36.87 -19.76
CA MET A 1 27.81 36.64 -18.68
C MET A 1 27.12 35.79 -17.64
N PRO A 2 27.60 34.58 -17.31
CA PRO A 2 26.99 33.76 -16.24
C PRO A 2 27.30 34.37 -14.89
N LYS A 3 26.27 34.51 -14.04
CA LYS A 3 26.39 35.00 -12.66
C LYS A 3 27.27 34.03 -11.87
N LYS A 4 28.36 34.47 -11.28
CA LYS A 4 29.20 33.72 -10.34
C LYS A 4 28.34 33.38 -9.11
N VAL A 5 28.14 32.10 -8.87
CA VAL A 5 27.55 31.58 -7.62
C VAL A 5 28.49 31.94 -6.46
N SER A 6 27.98 32.53 -5.38
CA SER A 6 28.81 33.00 -4.27
C SER A 6 29.48 31.82 -3.55
N LYS A 7 30.66 32.05 -2.96
CA LYS A 7 31.40 31.06 -2.19
C LYS A 7 30.55 30.49 -1.02
N GLU A 8 29.66 31.29 -0.43
CA GLU A 8 28.75 30.89 0.61
C GLU A 8 27.70 29.86 0.12
N THR A 9 27.15 30.05 -1.10
CA THR A 9 26.20 29.10 -1.69
C THR A 9 26.87 27.75 -2.01
N GLN A 10 28.14 27.78 -2.44
CA GLN A 10 28.94 26.56 -2.65
C GLN A 10 29.29 25.86 -1.32
N GLN A 11 29.59 26.63 -0.28
CA GLN A 11 29.91 26.08 1.06
C GLN A 11 28.68 25.51 1.74
N LEU A 12 27.50 26.14 1.56
CA LEU A 12 26.21 25.62 2.04
C LEU A 12 25.81 24.31 1.32
N SER A 13 26.00 24.25 -0.01
CA SER A 13 25.73 23.03 -0.79
C SER A 13 26.66 21.88 -0.41
N LEU A 14 27.93 22.17 -0.12
CA LEU A 14 28.92 21.19 0.37
C LEU A 14 28.61 20.71 1.81
N GLN A 15 28.17 21.61 2.70
CA GLN A 15 27.73 21.23 4.03
C GLN A 15 26.44 20.39 4.01
N ILE A 16 25.47 20.75 3.20
CA ILE A 16 24.23 19.96 3.02
C ILE A 16 24.56 18.60 2.42
N SER A 17 25.42 18.51 1.39
CA SER A 17 25.83 17.23 0.83
C SER A 17 26.64 16.37 1.82
N HIS A 18 27.44 16.97 2.70
CA HIS A 18 28.20 16.27 3.74
C HIS A 18 27.30 15.77 4.87
N THR A 19 26.30 16.55 5.29
CA THR A 19 25.30 16.17 6.32
C THR A 19 24.41 15.04 5.80
N ILE A 20 23.99 15.11 4.52
CA ILE A 20 23.17 14.05 3.88
C ILE A 20 24.00 12.78 3.67
N SER A 21 25.28 12.90 3.28
CA SER A 21 26.20 11.77 3.15
C SER A 21 26.47 11.07 4.50
N CYS A 22 26.53 11.80 5.60
CA CYS A 22 26.70 11.25 6.95
C CYS A 22 25.44 10.54 7.43
N SER A 23 24.24 11.07 7.17
CA SER A 23 22.96 10.44 7.54
C SER A 23 22.63 9.20 6.69
N LEU A 24 23.01 9.17 5.42
CA LEU A 24 22.97 7.98 4.57
C LEU A 24 24.01 6.93 5.03
N ALA A 25 25.14 7.37 5.61
CA ALA A 25 26.14 6.50 6.17
C ALA A 25 25.67 5.76 7.43
N ASP A 26 24.83 6.40 8.26
CA ASP A 26 24.23 5.79 9.45
C ASP A 26 23.06 4.84 9.09
N SER A 27 22.45 4.99 7.92
CA SER A 27 21.45 4.10 7.35
C SER A 27 22.04 3.02 6.42
N LYS A 28 23.35 2.86 6.38
CA LYS A 28 24.15 2.06 5.43
C LYS A 28 23.69 0.64 5.13
N PRO A 29 23.31 -0.24 6.09
CA PRO A 29 22.97 -1.61 5.71
C PRO A 29 21.67 -1.72 4.91
N TYR A 30 20.78 -0.73 5.08
CA TYR A 30 19.49 -0.65 4.45
C TYR A 30 19.60 -0.07 3.02
N CYS A 31 20.27 1.10 2.87
CA CYS A 31 20.39 1.76 1.57
C CYS A 31 21.23 0.96 0.56
N GLN A 32 22.32 0.33 0.99
CA GLN A 32 23.19 -0.46 0.12
C GLN A 32 22.52 -1.70 -0.48
N LYS A 33 21.47 -2.23 0.17
CA LYS A 33 20.72 -3.40 -0.33
C LYS A 33 19.61 -3.04 -1.30
N ILE A 34 19.21 -1.77 -1.37
CA ILE A 34 17.99 -1.35 -2.08
C ILE A 34 18.31 -0.53 -3.31
N PHE A 35 19.36 0.29 -3.26
CA PHE A 35 19.72 1.15 -4.37
C PHE A 35 20.91 0.60 -5.15
N SER A 36 20.84 0.66 -6.47
CA SER A 36 21.99 0.44 -7.33
C SER A 36 23.05 1.55 -7.07
N SER A 37 24.30 1.27 -7.33
CA SER A 37 25.47 2.12 -7.00
C SER A 37 25.47 3.54 -7.62
N SER A 38 24.51 3.86 -8.45
CA SER A 38 24.32 5.18 -9.09
C SER A 38 22.96 5.76 -8.72
N ILE A 39 22.75 6.18 -7.46
CA ILE A 39 21.55 6.93 -7.08
C ILE A 39 21.69 8.34 -7.67
N ALA A 40 20.93 8.63 -8.73
CA ALA A 40 20.83 9.95 -9.31
C ALA A 40 19.94 10.91 -8.48
N CYS A 41 19.09 10.34 -7.59
CA CYS A 41 18.10 11.09 -6.82
C CYS A 41 18.42 11.05 -5.33
N GLN A 42 18.41 12.23 -4.68
CA GLN A 42 18.58 12.35 -3.23
C GLN A 42 17.21 12.30 -2.56
N PRO A 43 17.08 11.63 -1.39
CA PRO A 43 15.82 11.65 -0.63
C PRO A 43 15.51 13.08 -0.16
N SER A 44 14.27 13.49 -0.31
CA SER A 44 13.75 14.75 0.22
C SER A 44 13.50 14.70 1.73
N TYR A 45 13.34 13.50 2.29
CA TYR A 45 13.19 13.28 3.73
C TYR A 45 13.77 11.93 4.13
N ILE A 46 14.44 11.91 5.29
CA ILE A 46 15.10 10.73 5.87
C ILE A 46 14.60 10.52 7.30
N ARG A 47 14.22 9.30 7.62
CA ARG A 47 13.90 8.85 8.98
C ARG A 47 14.60 7.52 9.27
N LYS A 48 14.67 7.11 10.55
CA LYS A 48 15.31 5.86 10.95
C LYS A 48 14.85 4.65 10.13
N ASN A 49 13.55 4.55 9.86
CA ASN A 49 12.96 3.40 9.18
C ASN A 49 12.61 3.68 7.71
N GLY A 50 12.89 4.87 7.18
CA GLY A 50 12.47 5.11 5.81
C GLY A 50 13.00 6.36 5.13
N LEU A 51 12.72 6.41 3.82
CA LEU A 51 13.15 7.44 2.88
C LEU A 51 11.98 7.90 2.03
N LEU A 52 11.87 9.21 1.81
CA LEU A 52 10.90 9.79 0.88
C LEU A 52 11.64 10.56 -0.21
N PHE A 53 11.24 10.36 -1.45
CA PHE A 53 11.84 10.99 -2.63
C PHE A 53 10.82 11.90 -3.32
N THR A 54 11.30 13.01 -3.89
CA THR A 54 10.51 13.85 -4.78
C THR A 54 11.01 13.62 -6.21
N ASP A 55 10.31 12.76 -6.96
CA ASP A 55 10.74 12.36 -8.31
C ASP A 55 9.58 11.79 -9.14
N ASP A 56 9.84 11.54 -10.42
CA ASP A 56 8.98 10.73 -11.28
C ASP A 56 9.10 9.24 -10.90
N SER A 57 7.97 8.63 -10.56
CA SER A 57 7.89 7.25 -10.06
C SER A 57 8.56 6.23 -10.98
N LEU A 58 8.42 6.37 -12.30
CA LEU A 58 8.98 5.42 -13.26
C LEU A 58 10.51 5.50 -13.32
N GLN A 59 11.07 6.71 -13.30
CA GLN A 59 12.53 6.90 -13.29
C GLN A 59 13.11 6.46 -11.95
N TRP A 60 12.44 6.82 -10.87
CA TRP A 60 12.84 6.44 -9.52
C TRP A 60 12.85 4.93 -9.30
N LEU A 61 11.81 4.19 -9.73
CA LEU A 61 11.77 2.73 -9.62
C LEU A 61 12.96 2.03 -10.28
N LYS A 62 13.49 2.57 -11.39
CA LYS A 62 14.68 2.03 -12.07
C LYS A 62 15.95 2.10 -11.23
N SER A 63 16.02 2.99 -10.24
CA SER A 63 17.17 3.13 -9.33
C SER A 63 17.20 2.04 -8.25
N LEU A 64 16.10 1.34 -8.04
CA LEU A 64 16.00 0.28 -7.02
C LEU A 64 16.55 -1.05 -7.55
N CYS A 65 17.18 -1.82 -6.67
CA CYS A 65 17.77 -3.13 -6.98
C CYS A 65 16.70 -4.20 -7.24
N ASP A 66 17.04 -5.17 -8.08
CA ASP A 66 16.24 -6.37 -8.31
C ASP A 66 16.04 -7.15 -7.01
N ASN A 67 14.85 -7.73 -6.84
CA ASN A 67 14.53 -8.62 -5.72
C ASN A 67 14.87 -8.03 -4.34
N SER A 68 14.71 -6.72 -4.15
CA SER A 68 15.07 -6.01 -2.92
C SER A 68 13.88 -5.71 -2.02
N VAL A 69 12.64 -5.70 -2.54
CA VAL A 69 11.43 -5.20 -1.89
C VAL A 69 10.48 -6.34 -1.51
N ASP A 70 9.87 -6.27 -0.33
CA ASP A 70 8.95 -7.30 0.16
C ASP A 70 7.50 -7.02 -0.25
N LEU A 71 7.08 -5.76 -0.23
CA LEU A 71 5.73 -5.34 -0.54
C LEU A 71 5.72 -4.00 -1.27
N ILE A 72 4.91 -3.91 -2.31
CA ILE A 72 4.60 -2.65 -2.99
C ILE A 72 3.09 -2.39 -2.86
N PHE A 73 2.71 -1.22 -2.40
CA PHE A 73 1.37 -0.67 -2.56
C PHE A 73 1.43 0.49 -3.53
N ALA A 74 0.53 0.49 -4.51
CA ALA A 74 0.45 1.52 -5.53
C ALA A 74 -0.99 2.04 -5.66
N ASP A 75 -1.14 3.35 -5.54
CA ASP A 75 -2.37 4.09 -5.81
C ASP A 75 -2.12 5.09 -6.96
N PRO A 76 -1.91 4.57 -8.20
CA PRO A 76 -1.51 5.39 -9.34
C PRO A 76 -2.65 6.32 -9.79
N PRO A 77 -2.41 7.27 -10.71
CA PRO A 77 -3.47 7.95 -11.45
C PRO A 77 -4.51 6.96 -12.01
N TYR A 78 -5.80 7.35 -12.02
CA TYR A 78 -6.91 6.50 -12.48
C TYR A 78 -7.43 6.86 -13.87
N ASN A 79 -6.85 7.86 -14.52
CA ASN A 79 -7.33 8.40 -15.80
C ASN A 79 -8.79 8.90 -15.75
N ILE A 80 -9.19 9.53 -14.65
CA ILE A 80 -10.54 10.06 -14.44
C ILE A 80 -10.60 11.59 -14.51
N LYS A 81 -9.50 12.22 -14.95
CA LYS A 81 -9.39 13.68 -15.14
C LYS A 81 -9.65 14.49 -13.87
N LYS A 82 -9.26 13.95 -12.71
CA LYS A 82 -9.47 14.59 -11.42
C LYS A 82 -8.47 15.70 -11.14
N ALA A 83 -7.30 15.63 -11.78
CA ALA A 83 -6.21 16.61 -11.76
C ALA A 83 -5.35 16.41 -13.02
N ASP A 84 -4.43 17.34 -13.28
CA ASP A 84 -3.54 17.28 -14.46
C ASP A 84 -2.72 15.99 -14.48
N TRP A 85 -2.27 15.52 -13.31
CA TRP A 85 -1.52 14.28 -13.18
C TRP A 85 -2.39 13.01 -13.40
N ASP A 86 -3.71 13.14 -13.45
CA ASP A 86 -4.70 12.04 -13.62
C ASP A 86 -5.35 12.11 -15.02
N THR A 87 -4.65 12.65 -16.01
CA THR A 87 -5.18 12.84 -17.36
C THR A 87 -4.26 12.20 -18.40
N PHE A 88 -4.80 11.23 -19.15
CA PHE A 88 -4.16 10.60 -20.30
C PHE A 88 -5.00 10.84 -21.55
N HIS A 89 -4.37 10.86 -22.72
CA HIS A 89 -5.09 11.11 -24.00
C HIS A 89 -6.01 9.96 -24.37
N SER A 90 -5.66 8.72 -23.98
CA SER A 90 -6.46 7.53 -24.23
C SER A 90 -6.29 6.48 -23.14
N GLN A 91 -7.21 5.51 -23.09
CA GLN A 91 -7.10 4.36 -22.20
C GLN A 91 -5.90 3.49 -22.55
N GLU A 92 -5.57 3.35 -23.82
CA GLU A 92 -4.40 2.59 -24.27
C GLU A 92 -3.10 3.23 -23.77
N GLU A 93 -2.96 4.56 -23.86
CA GLU A 93 -1.80 5.28 -23.31
C GLU A 93 -1.67 5.05 -21.81
N TYR A 94 -2.77 5.11 -21.07
CA TYR A 94 -2.81 4.81 -19.64
C TYR A 94 -2.33 3.39 -19.34
N ILE A 95 -2.81 2.40 -20.10
CA ILE A 95 -2.40 1.00 -19.94
C ILE A 95 -0.90 0.84 -20.22
N GLN A 96 -0.40 1.39 -21.33
CA GLN A 96 1.01 1.30 -21.70
C GLN A 96 1.92 1.99 -20.68
N TRP A 97 1.53 3.15 -20.18
CA TRP A 97 2.24 3.83 -19.09
C TRP A 97 2.24 2.97 -17.82
N SER A 98 1.08 2.41 -17.46
CA SER A 98 0.95 1.57 -16.27
C SER A 98 1.81 0.32 -16.36
N LEU A 99 1.87 -0.33 -17.51
CA LEU A 99 2.70 -1.52 -17.69
C LEU A 99 4.20 -1.24 -17.55
N LYS A 100 4.66 -0.02 -17.81
CA LYS A 100 6.07 0.36 -17.62
C LYS A 100 6.44 0.33 -16.14
N TRP A 101 5.68 1.01 -15.28
CA TRP A 101 5.98 1.00 -13.84
C TRP A 101 5.66 -0.36 -13.18
N ILE A 102 4.64 -1.09 -13.65
CA ILE A 102 4.34 -2.44 -13.16
C ILE A 102 5.49 -3.41 -13.45
N SER A 103 6.12 -3.31 -14.61
CA SER A 103 7.29 -4.14 -14.93
C SER A 103 8.47 -3.87 -13.99
N GLU A 104 8.74 -2.60 -13.67
CA GLU A 104 9.76 -2.22 -12.70
C GLU A 104 9.39 -2.68 -11.27
N ALA A 105 8.13 -2.49 -10.86
CA ALA A 105 7.63 -3.01 -9.60
C ALA A 105 7.83 -4.53 -9.49
N ALA A 106 7.53 -5.26 -10.56
CA ALA A 106 7.77 -6.70 -10.60
C ALA A 106 9.27 -7.05 -10.53
N ARG A 107 10.16 -6.27 -11.16
CA ARG A 107 11.61 -6.48 -11.12
C ARG A 107 12.17 -6.37 -9.70
N ILE A 108 11.79 -5.31 -8.99
CA ILE A 108 12.32 -5.02 -7.65
C ILE A 108 11.71 -5.91 -6.55
N LEU A 109 10.53 -6.51 -6.77
CA LEU A 109 9.92 -7.42 -5.80
C LEU A 109 10.73 -8.70 -5.61
N LYS A 110 10.94 -9.11 -4.36
CA LYS A 110 11.45 -10.43 -3.99
C LYS A 110 10.52 -11.54 -4.50
N PRO A 111 11.01 -12.78 -4.68
CA PRO A 111 10.15 -13.91 -5.11
C PRO A 111 8.92 -14.15 -4.22
N SER A 112 9.01 -13.88 -2.91
CA SER A 112 7.89 -13.97 -1.96
C SER A 112 7.05 -12.69 -1.88
N GLY A 113 7.42 -11.65 -2.60
CA GLY A 113 6.82 -10.32 -2.52
C GLY A 113 5.46 -10.21 -3.21
N SER A 114 4.73 -9.16 -2.83
CA SER A 114 3.39 -8.83 -3.32
C SER A 114 3.32 -7.40 -3.82
N LEU A 115 2.53 -7.19 -4.89
CA LEU A 115 2.14 -5.87 -5.37
C LEU A 115 0.63 -5.70 -5.21
N TYR A 116 0.21 -4.66 -4.49
CA TYR A 116 -1.19 -4.22 -4.46
C TYR A 116 -1.36 -2.98 -5.33
N ILE A 117 -2.31 -3.01 -6.26
CA ILE A 117 -2.67 -1.86 -7.10
C ILE A 117 -4.11 -1.50 -6.80
N CYS A 118 -4.34 -0.29 -6.27
CA CYS A 118 -5.66 0.27 -6.06
C CYS A 118 -6.16 0.98 -7.32
N GLY A 119 -7.47 0.93 -7.59
CA GLY A 119 -8.05 1.59 -8.75
C GLY A 119 -9.54 1.30 -8.94
N PHE A 120 -10.11 1.94 -9.95
CA PHE A 120 -11.46 1.59 -10.38
C PHE A 120 -11.46 0.27 -11.16
N SER A 121 -12.54 -0.49 -10.99
CA SER A 121 -12.67 -1.83 -11.59
C SER A 121 -12.46 -1.85 -13.09
N GLU A 122 -12.92 -0.83 -13.78
CA GLU A 122 -12.82 -0.70 -15.24
C GLU A 122 -11.34 -0.66 -15.67
N ASN A 123 -10.58 0.23 -15.07
CA ASN A 123 -9.15 0.39 -15.38
C ASN A 123 -8.33 -0.84 -14.96
N LEU A 124 -8.65 -1.41 -13.78
CA LEU A 124 -7.93 -2.59 -13.31
C LEU A 124 -8.26 -3.85 -14.10
N ALA A 125 -9.45 -3.95 -14.71
CA ALA A 125 -9.79 -5.04 -15.61
C ALA A 125 -8.88 -5.04 -16.84
N ASP A 126 -8.67 -3.86 -17.45
CA ASP A 126 -7.80 -3.70 -18.61
C ASP A 126 -6.32 -3.96 -18.26
N LEU A 127 -5.88 -3.56 -17.07
CA LEU A 127 -4.50 -3.73 -16.62
C LEU A 127 -4.17 -5.17 -16.21
N LYS A 128 -5.13 -5.90 -15.61
CA LYS A 128 -4.88 -7.20 -15.00
C LYS A 128 -4.30 -8.21 -15.99
N HIS A 129 -4.92 -8.36 -17.16
CA HIS A 129 -4.51 -9.38 -18.14
C HIS A 129 -3.09 -9.16 -18.66
N PRO A 130 -2.71 -7.99 -19.19
CA PRO A 130 -1.36 -7.76 -19.69
C PRO A 130 -0.29 -7.74 -18.60
N ALA A 131 -0.64 -7.38 -17.35
CA ALA A 131 0.29 -7.40 -16.23
C ALA A 131 0.63 -8.82 -15.74
N MET A 132 -0.26 -9.80 -15.98
CA MET A 132 -0.04 -11.19 -15.55
C MET A 132 1.25 -11.83 -16.08
N LYS A 133 1.84 -11.31 -17.18
CA LYS A 133 3.13 -11.80 -17.68
C LYS A 133 4.30 -11.62 -16.70
N TYR A 134 4.16 -10.74 -15.72
CA TYR A 134 5.20 -10.45 -14.70
C TYR A 134 4.97 -11.20 -13.37
N PHE A 135 3.80 -11.82 -13.19
CA PHE A 135 3.37 -12.39 -11.90
C PHE A 135 2.81 -13.81 -12.07
N SER A 136 2.94 -14.61 -11.01
CA SER A 136 2.44 -15.99 -11.03
C SER A 136 0.94 -16.11 -10.78
N SER A 137 0.36 -15.14 -10.07
CA SER A 137 -1.08 -15.10 -9.78
C SER A 137 -1.53 -13.70 -9.38
N CYS A 138 -2.85 -13.48 -9.49
CA CYS A 138 -3.49 -12.25 -9.02
C CYS A 138 -4.81 -12.60 -8.32
N LYS A 139 -5.06 -12.01 -7.16
CA LYS A 139 -6.36 -12.02 -6.48
C LYS A 139 -6.99 -10.65 -6.61
N TRP A 140 -8.28 -10.62 -6.92
CA TRP A 140 -9.09 -9.39 -6.91
C TRP A 140 -9.65 -9.21 -5.53
N LEU A 141 -9.46 -8.03 -4.92
CA LEU A 141 -9.98 -7.62 -3.64
C LEU A 141 -10.88 -6.41 -3.84
N ILE A 142 -11.87 -6.23 -2.99
CA ILE A 142 -12.79 -5.09 -3.01
C ILE A 142 -12.66 -4.32 -1.71
N TRP A 143 -12.39 -3.02 -1.82
CA TRP A 143 -12.52 -2.09 -0.73
C TRP A 143 -13.88 -1.39 -0.84
N HIS A 144 -14.85 -1.83 -0.04
CA HIS A 144 -16.19 -1.29 0.04
C HIS A 144 -16.27 -0.21 1.12
N TYR A 145 -16.98 0.88 0.80
CA TYR A 145 -17.21 1.99 1.72
C TYR A 145 -18.67 2.48 1.62
N ARG A 146 -19.27 2.82 2.79
CA ARG A 146 -20.68 3.23 2.87
C ARG A 146 -20.87 4.74 2.91
N ASN A 147 -19.81 5.47 3.25
CA ASN A 147 -19.88 6.90 3.53
C ASN A 147 -19.75 7.79 2.28
N LYS A 148 -19.70 7.19 1.10
CA LYS A 148 -19.75 7.90 -0.18
C LYS A 148 -20.53 7.10 -1.20
N ALA A 149 -21.36 7.82 -1.98
CA ALA A 149 -21.97 7.34 -3.21
C ALA A 149 -21.85 8.41 -4.27
N ASN A 150 -21.75 8.02 -5.53
CA ASN A 150 -21.91 8.94 -6.65
C ASN A 150 -23.40 9.27 -6.79
N LEU A 151 -23.75 10.55 -6.85
CA LEU A 151 -25.13 11.04 -6.98
C LEU A 151 -25.54 11.30 -8.45
N GLY A 152 -24.80 10.77 -9.44
CA GLY A 152 -25.13 10.86 -10.85
C GLY A 152 -26.33 9.97 -11.23
N ASN A 153 -26.68 9.94 -12.53
CA ASN A 153 -27.80 9.18 -13.08
C ASN A 153 -27.49 7.67 -13.30
N ASP A 154 -26.48 7.13 -12.63
CA ASP A 154 -26.05 5.74 -12.72
C ASP A 154 -25.92 5.13 -11.33
N TRP A 155 -25.54 3.84 -11.28
CA TRP A 155 -25.31 3.15 -10.02
C TRP A 155 -24.28 3.89 -9.16
N GLY A 156 -24.62 4.14 -7.89
CA GLY A 156 -23.74 4.80 -6.95
C GLY A 156 -22.48 3.98 -6.70
N ARG A 157 -21.28 4.55 -6.94
CA ARG A 157 -20.01 3.89 -6.65
C ARG A 157 -19.77 3.85 -5.15
N SER A 158 -19.68 2.66 -4.59
CA SER A 158 -19.45 2.41 -3.17
C SER A 158 -18.19 1.58 -2.90
N HIS A 159 -17.34 1.36 -3.91
CA HIS A 159 -16.12 0.57 -3.76
C HIS A 159 -15.00 1.03 -4.68
N GLU A 160 -13.79 0.67 -4.30
CA GLU A 160 -12.62 0.59 -5.18
C GLU A 160 -12.10 -0.84 -5.21
N SER A 161 -11.47 -1.21 -6.29
CA SER A 161 -10.87 -2.52 -6.49
C SER A 161 -9.39 -2.50 -6.15
N ILE A 162 -8.85 -3.65 -5.71
CA ILE A 162 -7.43 -3.81 -5.43
C ILE A 162 -6.96 -5.11 -6.09
N LEU A 163 -6.00 -5.02 -6.99
CA LEU A 163 -5.33 -6.18 -7.55
C LEU A 163 -4.16 -6.58 -6.64
N HIS A 164 -4.21 -7.77 -6.09
CA HIS A 164 -3.12 -8.37 -5.33
C HIS A 164 -2.33 -9.31 -6.24
N PHE A 165 -1.30 -8.80 -6.89
CA PHE A 165 -0.36 -9.58 -7.67
C PHE A 165 0.69 -10.23 -6.77
N ARG A 166 1.03 -11.48 -7.09
CA ARG A 166 2.00 -12.29 -6.34
C ARG A 166 3.15 -12.67 -7.26
N LYS A 167 4.37 -12.37 -6.85
CA LYS A 167 5.56 -12.57 -7.68
C LYS A 167 5.77 -14.05 -8.02
N SER A 168 5.60 -14.94 -7.04
CA SER A 168 5.70 -16.38 -7.24
C SER A 168 4.57 -17.14 -6.55
N LYS A 169 4.53 -18.47 -6.72
CA LYS A 169 3.57 -19.34 -6.01
C LYS A 169 3.82 -19.38 -4.50
N LYS A 170 5.04 -19.09 -4.05
CA LYS A 170 5.42 -18.99 -2.64
C LYS A 170 5.46 -17.52 -2.23
N PHE A 171 4.33 -16.98 -1.81
CA PHE A 171 4.16 -15.60 -1.38
C PHE A 171 3.81 -15.53 0.12
N ASN A 172 4.12 -14.39 0.73
CA ASN A 172 3.78 -14.15 2.14
C ASN A 172 2.29 -13.78 2.26
N LEU A 173 1.57 -14.48 3.14
CA LEU A 173 0.21 -14.12 3.54
C LEU A 173 -0.02 -14.53 5.02
N ASN A 174 0.10 -13.54 5.91
CA ASN A 174 -0.03 -13.70 7.35
C ASN A 174 -1.50 -13.59 7.76
N ILE A 175 -2.28 -14.64 7.53
CA ILE A 175 -3.74 -14.63 7.76
C ILE A 175 -4.08 -14.32 9.22
N ASP A 176 -3.30 -14.81 10.16
CA ASP A 176 -3.57 -14.68 11.59
C ASP A 176 -3.47 -13.24 12.08
N GLU A 177 -2.61 -12.42 11.45
CA GLU A 177 -2.49 -10.98 11.74
C GLU A 177 -3.73 -10.16 11.33
N ILE A 178 -4.54 -10.69 10.40
CA ILE A 178 -5.65 -9.97 9.79
C ILE A 178 -7.01 -10.66 10.00
N ARG A 179 -7.09 -11.65 10.89
CA ARG A 179 -8.36 -12.31 11.22
C ARG A 179 -9.37 -11.31 11.76
N ILE A 180 -10.65 -11.58 11.46
CA ILE A 180 -11.78 -10.78 11.90
C ILE A 180 -12.59 -11.54 12.96
N PRO A 181 -13.33 -10.85 13.83
CA PRO A 181 -14.25 -11.50 14.77
C PRO A 181 -15.25 -12.41 14.05
N TYR A 182 -15.66 -13.48 14.70
CA TYR A 182 -16.79 -14.28 14.24
C TYR A 182 -18.11 -13.55 14.46
N SER A 183 -19.11 -13.85 13.63
CA SER A 183 -20.48 -13.42 13.86
C SER A 183 -21.04 -14.07 15.13
N GLU A 184 -22.06 -13.45 15.74
CA GLU A 184 -22.74 -13.98 16.91
C GLU A 184 -23.32 -15.38 16.65
N HIS A 185 -23.85 -15.61 15.45
CA HIS A 185 -24.36 -16.92 15.04
C HIS A 185 -23.27 -18.00 15.12
N THR A 186 -22.08 -17.71 14.63
CA THR A 186 -20.95 -18.66 14.69
C THR A 186 -20.49 -18.93 16.11
N LEU A 187 -20.52 -17.91 16.98
CA LEU A 187 -20.18 -18.09 18.41
C LEU A 187 -21.23 -18.89 19.18
N LYS A 188 -22.50 -18.74 18.80
CA LYS A 188 -23.60 -19.50 19.40
C LYS A 188 -23.60 -20.97 18.98
N TYR A 189 -23.17 -21.28 17.76
CA TYR A 189 -23.11 -22.63 17.20
C TYR A 189 -21.69 -22.97 16.72
N PRO A 190 -20.75 -23.19 17.65
CA PRO A 190 -19.31 -23.17 17.33
C PRO A 190 -18.83 -24.44 16.60
N ALA A 191 -19.56 -25.50 16.61
CA ALA A 191 -19.17 -26.76 15.97
C ALA A 191 -20.30 -27.31 15.12
N HIS A 192 -20.03 -27.64 13.87
CA HIS A 192 -21.00 -28.26 12.97
C HIS A 192 -20.30 -29.15 11.94
N PRO A 193 -20.96 -30.25 11.53
CA PRO A 193 -20.43 -31.10 10.48
C PRO A 193 -20.36 -30.32 9.16
N GLN A 194 -19.30 -30.50 8.40
CA GLN A 194 -19.20 -29.92 7.08
C GLN A 194 -20.08 -30.70 6.10
N ALA A 195 -20.77 -29.97 5.21
CA ALA A 195 -21.55 -30.60 4.16
C ALA A 195 -20.63 -31.43 3.22
N GLU A 196 -21.06 -32.66 2.93
CA GLU A 196 -20.30 -33.59 2.06
C GLU A 196 -20.04 -33.06 0.68
N SER A 197 -20.88 -32.15 0.18
CA SER A 197 -20.84 -31.58 -1.17
C SER A 197 -20.51 -30.11 -1.22
N SER A 198 -19.61 -29.60 -0.34
CA SER A 198 -19.21 -28.21 -0.42
C SER A 198 -18.46 -27.92 -1.72
N GLN A 199 -18.97 -27.01 -2.53
CA GLN A 199 -18.29 -26.50 -3.74
C GLN A 199 -16.88 -25.91 -3.47
N TYR A 200 -16.56 -25.61 -2.21
CA TYR A 200 -15.28 -25.12 -1.76
C TYR A 200 -14.27 -26.21 -1.39
N ASN A 201 -14.69 -27.48 -1.40
CA ASN A 201 -13.88 -28.63 -1.00
C ASN A 201 -13.21 -29.36 -2.17
N ASN A 202 -13.17 -28.76 -3.37
CA ASN A 202 -12.57 -29.36 -4.57
C ASN A 202 -13.06 -30.83 -4.82
N GLY A 203 -14.33 -31.11 -4.54
CA GLY A 203 -14.93 -32.43 -4.70
C GLY A 203 -14.51 -33.49 -3.68
N LYS A 204 -13.69 -33.13 -2.68
CA LYS A 204 -13.34 -34.06 -1.60
C LYS A 204 -14.43 -34.09 -0.55
N LYS A 205 -14.95 -35.28 -0.25
CA LYS A 205 -15.85 -35.48 0.90
C LYS A 205 -15.08 -35.21 2.18
N SER A 206 -15.57 -34.29 3.03
CA SER A 206 -15.04 -34.05 4.37
C SER A 206 -15.98 -34.60 5.41
N SER A 207 -15.50 -35.52 6.22
CA SER A 207 -16.23 -36.04 7.42
C SER A 207 -15.85 -35.25 8.69
N SER A 208 -15.11 -34.17 8.58
CA SER A 208 -14.60 -33.38 9.72
C SER A 208 -15.67 -32.43 10.26
N THR A 209 -15.76 -32.34 11.57
CA THR A 209 -16.46 -31.24 12.22
C THR A 209 -15.64 -29.97 12.18
N TRP A 210 -16.24 -28.91 11.65
CA TRP A 210 -15.58 -27.60 11.65
C TRP A 210 -15.70 -26.95 13.02
N THR A 211 -14.62 -26.36 13.49
CA THR A 211 -14.57 -25.57 14.73
C THR A 211 -13.98 -24.19 14.47
N PRO A 212 -14.43 -23.14 15.19
CA PRO A 212 -13.89 -21.81 15.05
C PRO A 212 -12.39 -21.76 15.39
N HIS A 213 -11.63 -21.02 14.59
CA HIS A 213 -10.22 -20.76 14.89
C HIS A 213 -10.11 -19.78 16.09
N PRO A 214 -9.22 -20.01 17.08
CA PRO A 214 -9.16 -19.19 18.29
C PRO A 214 -8.89 -17.71 18.04
N LEU A 215 -8.17 -17.36 16.98
CA LEU A 215 -7.86 -15.97 16.62
C LEU A 215 -8.94 -15.29 15.74
N GLY A 216 -10.06 -15.97 15.44
CA GLY A 216 -11.16 -15.42 14.65
C GLY A 216 -11.27 -15.98 13.24
N ALA A 217 -12.22 -15.45 12.47
CA ALA A 217 -12.52 -15.88 11.11
C ALA A 217 -11.43 -15.42 10.12
N LYS A 218 -11.21 -16.24 9.10
CA LYS A 218 -10.38 -15.84 7.96
C LYS A 218 -11.02 -14.64 7.25
N PRO A 219 -10.26 -13.55 6.96
CA PRO A 219 -10.81 -12.40 6.26
C PRO A 219 -11.27 -12.79 4.85
N LYS A 220 -12.32 -12.13 4.40
CA LYS A 220 -12.82 -12.25 3.03
C LYS A 220 -12.06 -11.28 2.11
N ASP A 221 -12.30 -11.40 0.82
CA ASP A 221 -11.73 -10.52 -0.21
C ASP A 221 -12.52 -9.22 -0.44
N VAL A 222 -13.51 -8.96 0.41
CA VAL A 222 -14.24 -7.69 0.50
C VAL A 222 -13.98 -7.08 1.87
N PHE A 223 -13.40 -5.87 1.89
CA PHE A 223 -13.11 -5.12 3.10
C PHE A 223 -14.13 -3.99 3.24
N GLU A 224 -14.79 -3.88 4.37
CA GLU A 224 -15.68 -2.76 4.66
C GLU A 224 -14.94 -1.77 5.56
N ILE A 225 -14.37 -0.73 4.94
CA ILE A 225 -13.59 0.32 5.60
C ILE A 225 -14.06 1.67 5.04
N PRO A 226 -14.44 2.66 5.87
CA PRO A 226 -14.87 3.96 5.37
C PRO A 226 -13.72 4.69 4.66
N THR A 227 -14.07 5.55 3.70
CA THR A 227 -13.10 6.51 3.16
C THR A 227 -12.76 7.55 4.21
N THR A 228 -11.60 8.19 4.09
CA THR A 228 -11.24 9.32 4.95
C THR A 228 -12.21 10.49 4.74
N CYS A 229 -12.72 11.06 5.81
CA CYS A 229 -13.63 12.21 5.79
C CYS A 229 -13.21 13.27 6.81
N ASN A 230 -13.81 14.46 6.69
CA ASN A 230 -13.56 15.55 7.62
C ASN A 230 -13.89 15.11 9.06
N GLY A 231 -13.07 15.52 10.01
CA GLY A 231 -13.17 15.10 11.41
C GLY A 231 -12.37 13.84 11.77
N MET A 232 -11.84 13.09 10.80
CA MET A 232 -10.86 12.04 11.08
C MET A 232 -9.47 12.66 11.28
N GLY A 233 -8.77 12.27 12.36
CA GLY A 233 -7.44 12.79 12.69
C GLY A 233 -6.36 12.52 11.64
N GLU A 234 -6.55 11.47 10.81
CA GLU A 234 -5.65 11.13 9.72
C GLU A 234 -5.84 11.95 8.43
N LYS A 235 -6.97 12.70 8.31
CA LYS A 235 -7.35 13.38 7.06
C LYS A 235 -6.45 14.56 6.76
N THR A 236 -5.90 14.59 5.54
CA THR A 236 -5.21 15.74 4.93
C THR A 236 -6.07 16.40 3.86
N LYS A 237 -5.53 17.44 3.22
CA LYS A 237 -6.17 18.06 2.04
C LYS A 237 -6.05 17.24 0.77
N HIS A 238 -5.31 16.13 0.78
CA HIS A 238 -5.16 15.27 -0.39
C HIS A 238 -6.53 14.73 -0.86
N PRO A 239 -6.86 14.85 -2.16
CA PRO A 239 -8.21 14.59 -2.67
C PRO A 239 -8.62 13.12 -2.63
N THR A 240 -7.64 12.20 -2.71
CA THR A 240 -7.87 10.75 -2.84
C THR A 240 -7.14 9.95 -1.75
N GLN A 241 -6.89 10.54 -0.59
CA GLN A 241 -6.20 9.87 0.51
C GLN A 241 -6.85 8.54 0.87
N LYS A 242 -6.06 7.47 0.92
CA LYS A 242 -6.49 6.15 1.39
C LYS A 242 -6.51 6.09 2.92
N PRO A 243 -7.44 5.35 3.54
CA PRO A 243 -7.49 5.21 5.00
C PRO A 243 -6.36 4.33 5.53
N GLU A 244 -5.81 4.70 6.69
CA GLU A 244 -4.72 3.94 7.34
C GLU A 244 -5.13 2.50 7.68
N GLU A 245 -6.39 2.27 8.06
CA GLU A 245 -6.90 0.92 8.37
C GLU A 245 -6.78 -0.03 7.17
N LEU A 246 -7.03 0.47 5.95
CA LEU A 246 -6.87 -0.32 4.73
C LEU A 246 -5.41 -0.75 4.55
N LEU A 247 -4.49 0.21 4.66
CA LEU A 247 -3.06 -0.04 4.51
C LEU A 247 -2.52 -0.94 5.60
N ARG A 248 -2.96 -0.78 6.88
CA ARG A 248 -2.57 -1.70 7.96
C ARG A 248 -2.96 -3.14 7.65
N LYS A 249 -4.17 -3.37 7.17
CA LYS A 249 -4.63 -4.71 6.79
C LYS A 249 -3.77 -5.33 5.69
N LEU A 250 -3.46 -4.58 4.62
CA LEU A 250 -2.65 -5.08 3.50
C LEU A 250 -1.19 -5.32 3.90
N ILE A 251 -0.60 -4.40 4.68
CA ILE A 251 0.79 -4.49 5.13
C ILE A 251 0.97 -5.65 6.12
N LEU A 252 0.08 -5.80 7.11
CA LEU A 252 0.09 -6.94 8.03
C LEU A 252 -0.05 -8.27 7.29
N ALA A 253 -0.96 -8.32 6.30
CA ALA A 253 -1.18 -9.53 5.51
C ALA A 253 0.06 -10.00 4.76
N SER A 254 0.90 -9.09 4.25
CA SER A 254 1.93 -9.46 3.26
C SER A 254 3.35 -9.07 3.65
N SER A 255 3.58 -8.67 4.90
CA SER A 255 4.91 -8.30 5.39
C SER A 255 5.11 -8.64 6.86
N LYS A 256 6.38 -8.62 7.30
CA LYS A 256 6.82 -8.79 8.69
C LYS A 256 7.56 -7.54 9.16
N ILE A 257 7.82 -7.43 10.46
CA ILE A 257 8.69 -6.38 11.03
C ILE A 257 10.05 -6.41 10.30
N GLY A 258 10.51 -5.23 9.91
CA GLY A 258 11.77 -5.05 9.19
C GLY A 258 11.72 -5.33 7.68
N ASP A 259 10.61 -5.84 7.13
CA ASP A 259 10.41 -5.95 5.68
C ASP A 259 10.31 -4.56 5.04
N ILE A 260 10.67 -4.49 3.76
CA ILE A 260 10.74 -3.25 2.99
C ILE A 260 9.45 -3.04 2.21
N ILE A 261 8.77 -1.95 2.52
CA ILE A 261 7.53 -1.51 1.87
C ILE A 261 7.85 -0.35 0.92
N VAL A 262 7.38 -0.43 -0.30
CA VAL A 262 7.56 0.63 -1.30
C VAL A 262 6.20 1.19 -1.75
N ASP A 263 6.13 2.51 -1.86
CA ASP A 263 4.99 3.21 -2.48
C ASP A 263 5.49 4.19 -3.53
N PRO A 264 5.34 3.87 -4.83
CA PRO A 264 5.81 4.74 -5.91
C PRO A 264 4.89 5.94 -6.19
N PHE A 265 3.71 6.00 -5.56
CA PHE A 265 2.72 7.07 -5.70
C PHE A 265 2.21 7.49 -4.33
N SER A 266 3.14 7.89 -3.45
CA SER A 266 2.85 7.97 -2.01
C SER A 266 1.84 9.05 -1.60
N GLY A 267 1.57 10.05 -2.45
CA GLY A 267 0.59 11.09 -2.19
C GLY A 267 0.78 11.72 -0.81
N SER A 268 -0.25 11.65 0.03
CA SER A 268 -0.17 12.12 1.43
C SER A 268 0.54 11.14 2.39
N GLY A 269 1.21 10.10 1.89
CA GLY A 269 2.07 9.21 2.65
C GLY A 269 1.36 8.16 3.51
N THR A 270 0.13 7.77 3.21
CA THR A 270 -0.60 6.82 4.07
C THR A 270 0.14 5.49 4.24
N THR A 271 0.69 4.94 3.15
CA THR A 271 1.48 3.71 3.19
C THR A 271 2.71 3.85 4.09
N LEU A 272 3.40 4.99 4.00
CA LEU A 272 4.63 5.27 4.75
C LEU A 272 4.34 5.42 6.24
N VAL A 273 3.27 6.16 6.58
CA VAL A 273 2.78 6.31 7.96
C VAL A 273 2.48 4.94 8.58
N VAL A 274 1.75 4.10 7.86
CA VAL A 274 1.35 2.78 8.36
C VAL A 274 2.55 1.83 8.43
N ALA A 275 3.47 1.87 7.48
CA ALA A 275 4.70 1.08 7.55
C ALA A 275 5.55 1.47 8.78
N GLU A 276 5.69 2.77 9.07
CA GLU A 276 6.34 3.26 10.29
C GLU A 276 5.63 2.78 11.57
N GLN A 277 4.28 2.89 11.64
CA GLN A 277 3.46 2.42 12.76
C GLN A 277 3.67 0.93 13.04
N LEU A 278 3.85 0.13 12.00
CA LEU A 278 4.00 -1.31 12.05
C LEU A 278 5.47 -1.77 12.10
N GLN A 279 6.43 -0.86 12.27
CA GLN A 279 7.87 -1.17 12.35
C GLN A 279 8.41 -1.85 11.08
N ARG A 280 7.89 -1.50 9.92
CA ARG A 280 8.44 -1.87 8.61
C ARG A 280 9.40 -0.79 8.15
N LEU A 281 10.35 -1.18 7.32
CA LEU A 281 11.15 -0.22 6.56
C LEU A 281 10.30 0.28 5.39
N TRP A 282 10.43 1.56 5.03
CA TRP A 282 9.58 2.13 3.97
C TRP A 282 10.35 3.08 3.05
N ILE A 283 9.97 3.08 1.78
CA ILE A 283 10.49 4.00 0.78
C ILE A 283 9.33 4.50 -0.06
N GLY A 284 9.18 5.81 -0.12
CA GLY A 284 8.14 6.48 -0.90
C GLY A 284 8.71 7.35 -2.00
N CYS A 285 7.94 7.48 -3.08
CA CYS A 285 8.18 8.47 -4.12
C CYS A 285 6.89 9.24 -4.40
N GLU A 286 6.98 10.55 -4.48
CA GLU A 286 5.89 11.45 -4.81
C GLU A 286 6.42 12.63 -5.62
N LYS A 287 5.75 12.94 -6.72
CA LYS A 287 6.18 14.01 -7.62
C LYS A 287 5.83 15.40 -7.10
N ASN A 288 4.75 15.52 -6.33
CA ASN A 288 4.23 16.78 -5.83
C ASN A 288 4.84 17.12 -4.45
N GLU A 289 5.60 18.21 -4.37
CA GLU A 289 6.27 18.66 -3.15
C GLU A 289 5.28 19.01 -2.02
N GLU A 290 4.10 19.54 -2.33
CA GLU A 290 3.08 19.83 -1.32
C GLU A 290 2.55 18.54 -0.69
N TYR A 291 2.33 17.49 -1.49
CA TYR A 291 1.92 16.18 -0.98
C TYR A 291 3.01 15.55 -0.11
N ASN A 292 4.28 15.68 -0.51
CA ASN A 292 5.41 15.28 0.32
C ASN A 292 5.43 16.02 1.66
N SER A 293 5.13 17.31 1.70
CA SER A 293 5.06 18.08 2.95
C SER A 293 3.99 17.53 3.91
N TRP A 294 2.84 17.11 3.38
CA TRP A 294 1.79 16.48 4.19
C TRP A 294 2.20 15.09 4.67
N ALA A 295 2.86 14.31 3.84
CA ALA A 295 3.39 13.00 4.22
C ALA A 295 4.40 13.11 5.37
N ILE A 296 5.37 14.02 5.27
CA ILE A 296 6.39 14.30 6.30
C ILE A 296 5.71 14.69 7.62
N LYS A 297 4.78 15.66 7.59
CA LYS A 297 4.06 16.08 8.78
C LYS A 297 3.32 14.92 9.45
N ARG A 298 2.66 14.06 8.68
CA ARG A 298 1.96 12.89 9.22
C ARG A 298 2.94 11.90 9.86
N ILE A 299 4.06 11.62 9.20
CA ILE A 299 5.10 10.72 9.71
C ILE A 299 5.69 11.25 11.02
N ASP A 300 5.96 12.56 11.11
CA ASP A 300 6.53 13.19 12.30
C ASP A 300 5.55 13.23 13.49
N THR A 301 4.26 13.21 13.22
CA THR A 301 3.20 13.27 14.24
C THR A 301 2.61 11.90 14.60
N ILE A 302 3.21 10.80 14.16
CA ILE A 302 2.75 9.44 14.50
C ILE A 302 2.72 9.27 16.02
N ILE A 303 1.55 8.87 16.54
CA ILE A 303 1.41 8.48 17.94
C ILE A 303 1.96 7.07 18.12
N PRO A 304 2.99 6.85 18.96
CA PRO A 304 3.55 5.53 19.18
C PRO A 304 2.50 4.59 19.79
N ARG A 305 2.36 3.41 19.16
CA ARG A 305 1.52 2.30 19.65
C ARG A 305 2.21 0.98 19.29
N THR A 306 1.92 -0.08 20.07
CA THR A 306 2.35 -1.43 19.66
C THR A 306 1.50 -1.92 18.47
N ILE A 307 1.98 -2.96 17.78
CA ILE A 307 1.24 -3.56 16.65
C ILE A 307 -0.11 -4.10 17.16
N GLU A 308 -0.14 -4.74 18.34
CA GLU A 308 -1.35 -5.25 18.97
C GLU A 308 -2.34 -4.14 19.30
N GLN A 309 -1.87 -2.98 19.74
CA GLN A 309 -2.71 -1.80 19.98
C GLN A 309 -3.33 -1.27 18.67
N TRP A 310 -2.58 -1.28 17.56
CA TRP A 310 -3.12 -0.90 16.25
C TRP A 310 -4.16 -1.90 15.75
N ILE A 311 -3.91 -3.20 15.88
CA ILE A 311 -4.87 -4.27 15.52
C ILE A 311 -6.15 -4.13 16.36
N THR A 312 -6.01 -3.89 17.65
CA THR A 312 -7.14 -3.68 18.56
C THR A 312 -7.96 -2.47 18.18
N PHE A 313 -7.29 -1.35 17.89
CA PHE A 313 -7.93 -0.09 17.44
C PHE A 313 -8.78 -0.31 16.17
N ASP A 314 -8.25 -1.01 15.18
CA ASP A 314 -9.00 -1.29 13.93
C ASP A 314 -10.20 -2.23 14.19
N ARG A 315 -10.05 -3.22 15.07
CA ARG A 315 -11.15 -4.13 15.47
C ARG A 315 -12.27 -3.40 16.20
N GLU A 316 -11.95 -2.49 17.11
CA GLU A 316 -12.93 -1.66 17.80
C GLU A 316 -13.67 -0.72 16.85
N ASN A 317 -12.97 -0.11 15.91
CA ASN A 317 -13.58 0.71 14.88
C ASN A 317 -14.54 -0.11 13.99
N SER A 318 -14.18 -1.34 13.66
CA SER A 318 -15.06 -2.25 12.90
C SER A 318 -16.33 -2.59 13.69
N LYS A 319 -16.22 -2.92 14.98
CA LYS A 319 -17.37 -3.19 15.86
C LYS A 319 -18.30 -1.99 15.99
N ARG A 320 -17.74 -0.78 16.20
CA ARG A 320 -18.55 0.45 16.25
C ARG A 320 -19.34 0.67 14.96
N ARG A 321 -18.76 0.38 13.80
CA ARG A 321 -19.45 0.48 12.52
C ARG A 321 -20.58 -0.55 12.37
N GLU A 322 -20.44 -1.74 12.93
CA GLU A 322 -21.48 -2.78 12.95
C GLU A 322 -22.63 -2.42 13.89
N SER A 323 -22.36 -1.77 15.01
CA SER A 323 -23.39 -1.38 16.00
C SER A 323 -24.25 -0.18 15.57
N ILE A 324 -23.83 0.58 14.55
CA ILE A 324 -24.59 1.71 13.96
C ILE A 324 -25.55 1.20 12.86
N ARG A 325 -25.61 -0.07 12.60
CA ARG A 325 -26.57 -0.76 11.73
C ARG A 325 -27.84 -1.14 12.46
#